data_23f6033b29cada72f186ca7125365e74
#
_entry.id   23f6033b29cada72f186ca7125365e74
#
_cell.length_a   1.000
_cell.length_b   1.000
_cell.length_c   1.000
_cell.angle_alpha   90.00
_cell.angle_beta   90.00
_cell.angle_gamma   90.00
#
_symmetry.space_group_name_H-M   'P 1'
#
loop_
_entity.id
_entity.type
_entity.pdbx_description
1 polymer ?
#
loop_
_entity_poly.entity_id
_entity_poly.type
_entity_poly.pdbx_seq_one_letter_code
_entity_poly.pdbx_strand_id
1 'polypeptide(L)'
;MSNAEVIASRLLSFNQMYNYEKRLQTFSEWPFREDCQCTPELMAKAGFVHCPSENEPDVACCFYCLRELEGWEPEDNPWSEHAKRSPNCGFLHMKKTFDDLTAIEYFQLEQERLRIYIRKMGHRKIAYFRDEVEATSKNLRALI
;
A
#
# COMPACT_ATOMS: atom_id res chain seq x y z
N MET A 1 -9.40 -10.42 11.02
CA MET A 1 -8.50 -10.70 9.89
C MET A 1 -7.07 -10.39 10.30
N SER A 2 -6.15 -11.30 10.09
CA SER A 2 -4.73 -11.05 10.40
C SER A 2 -4.13 -10.05 9.42
N ASN A 3 -2.99 -9.43 9.79
CA ASN A 3 -2.28 -8.52 8.89
C ASN A 3 -1.87 -9.20 7.58
N ALA A 4 -1.51 -10.49 7.66
CA ALA A 4 -1.14 -11.28 6.48
C ALA A 4 -2.32 -11.45 5.54
N GLU A 5 -3.50 -11.72 6.08
CA GLU A 5 -4.72 -11.87 5.28
C GLU A 5 -5.14 -10.56 4.61
N VAL A 6 -5.00 -9.44 5.32
CA VAL A 6 -5.28 -8.11 4.76
C VAL A 6 -4.36 -7.83 3.58
N ILE A 7 -3.06 -8.09 3.72
CA ILE A 7 -2.09 -7.87 2.64
C ILE A 7 -2.36 -8.78 1.45
N ALA A 8 -2.67 -10.06 1.71
CA ALA A 8 -3.01 -11.01 0.65
C ALA A 8 -4.25 -10.56 -0.13
N SER A 9 -5.28 -10.13 0.59
CA SER A 9 -6.50 -9.60 -0.01
C SER A 9 -6.23 -8.40 -0.90
N ARG A 10 -5.38 -7.47 -0.42
CA ARG A 10 -4.99 -6.28 -1.19
C ARG A 10 -4.20 -6.64 -2.44
N LEU A 11 -3.27 -7.58 -2.36
CA LEU A 11 -2.51 -8.03 -3.53
C LEU A 11 -3.45 -8.51 -4.64
N LEU A 12 -4.44 -9.33 -4.27
CA LEU A 12 -5.38 -9.89 -5.23
C LEU A 12 -6.34 -8.85 -5.79
N SER A 13 -6.89 -8.00 -4.93
CA SER A 13 -7.85 -6.98 -5.37
C SER A 13 -7.21 -5.82 -6.12
N PHE A 14 -5.96 -5.49 -5.81
CA PHE A 14 -5.26 -4.36 -6.40
C PHE A 14 -4.76 -4.62 -7.81
N ASN A 15 -4.91 -5.82 -8.34
CA ASN A 15 -4.57 -6.10 -9.74
C ASN A 15 -5.38 -5.25 -10.72
N GLN A 16 -6.56 -4.78 -10.31
CA GLN A 16 -7.43 -3.92 -11.11
C GLN A 16 -7.13 -2.44 -10.92
N MET A 17 -6.30 -2.09 -9.96
CA MET A 17 -6.06 -0.71 -9.54
C MET A 17 -5.03 0.04 -10.38
N TYR A 18 -4.51 -0.56 -11.47
CA TYR A 18 -3.79 0.19 -12.48
C TYR A 18 -4.66 1.26 -13.13
N ASN A 19 -5.97 1.07 -13.13
CA ASN A 19 -6.93 1.99 -13.71
C ASN A 19 -7.20 3.14 -12.74
N TYR A 20 -6.97 4.37 -13.20
CA TYR A 20 -7.16 5.58 -12.41
C TYR A 20 -8.61 5.71 -11.89
N GLU A 21 -9.59 5.45 -12.76
CA GLU A 21 -11.00 5.60 -12.39
C GLU A 21 -11.39 4.64 -11.26
N LYS A 22 -10.86 3.42 -11.29
CA LYS A 22 -11.10 2.45 -10.22
C LYS A 22 -10.50 2.90 -8.90
N ARG A 23 -9.30 3.49 -8.95
CA ARG A 23 -8.70 4.06 -7.74
C ARG A 23 -9.52 5.22 -7.22
N LEU A 24 -9.95 6.11 -8.10
CA LEU A 24 -10.77 7.27 -7.73
C LEU A 24 -12.07 6.85 -7.03
N GLN A 25 -12.72 5.80 -7.50
CA GLN A 25 -13.95 5.30 -6.93
C GLN A 25 -13.80 4.87 -5.47
N THR A 26 -12.60 4.48 -5.05
CA THR A 26 -12.36 4.07 -3.66
C THR A 26 -12.43 5.24 -2.68
N PHE A 27 -12.35 6.47 -3.16
CA PHE A 27 -12.26 7.68 -2.32
C PHE A 27 -13.62 8.33 -2.04
N SER A 28 -14.73 7.60 -2.14
CA SER A 28 -16.08 8.14 -1.89
C SER A 28 -16.25 8.66 -0.45
N GLU A 29 -15.57 8.06 0.52
CA GLU A 29 -15.63 8.45 1.94
C GLU A 29 -14.37 9.18 2.42
N TRP A 30 -13.54 9.65 1.48
CA TRP A 30 -12.30 10.35 1.81
C TRP A 30 -12.59 11.71 2.46
N PRO A 31 -11.96 12.02 3.62
CA PRO A 31 -12.30 13.23 4.38
C PRO A 31 -11.82 14.54 3.77
N PHE A 32 -10.83 14.52 2.89
CA PHE A 32 -10.25 15.73 2.30
C PHE A 32 -10.78 15.93 0.88
N ARG A 33 -11.81 16.76 0.70
CA ARG A 33 -12.46 16.94 -0.60
C ARG A 33 -12.37 18.35 -1.16
N GLU A 34 -12.29 19.35 -0.28
CA GLU A 34 -12.26 20.78 -0.65
C GLU A 34 -11.18 21.50 0.14
N ASP A 35 -10.68 22.57 -0.43
CA ASP A 35 -9.65 23.43 0.18
C ASP A 35 -8.40 22.67 0.63
N CYS A 36 -7.97 21.68 -0.18
CA CYS A 36 -6.83 20.84 0.14
C CYS A 36 -6.08 20.44 -1.13
N GLN A 37 -4.83 20.00 -0.93
CA GLN A 37 -3.98 19.44 -1.99
C GLN A 37 -4.17 17.93 -2.15
N CYS A 38 -4.65 17.26 -1.09
CA CYS A 38 -4.84 15.80 -1.10
C CYS A 38 -6.29 15.41 -1.44
N THR A 39 -6.80 15.95 -2.55
CA THR A 39 -8.14 15.62 -3.05
C THR A 39 -8.20 14.17 -3.53
N PRO A 40 -9.41 13.55 -3.61
CA PRO A 40 -9.54 12.21 -4.18
C PRO A 40 -8.84 12.04 -5.52
N GLU A 41 -8.97 13.03 -6.40
CA GLU A 41 -8.36 13.00 -7.73
C GLU A 41 -6.83 12.95 -7.66
N LEU A 42 -6.23 13.78 -6.81
CA LEU A 42 -4.78 13.81 -6.66
C LEU A 42 -4.26 12.58 -5.91
N MET A 43 -5.03 12.06 -4.95
CA MET A 43 -4.70 10.80 -4.29
C MET A 43 -4.68 9.64 -5.28
N ALA A 44 -5.74 9.51 -6.07
CA ALA A 44 -5.82 8.45 -7.07
C ALA A 44 -4.72 8.59 -8.14
N LYS A 45 -4.42 9.81 -8.54
CA LYS A 45 -3.37 10.09 -9.52
C LYS A 45 -1.98 9.67 -9.02
N ALA A 46 -1.76 9.78 -7.71
CA ALA A 46 -0.51 9.37 -7.08
C ALA A 46 -0.42 7.86 -6.82
N GLY A 47 -1.43 7.09 -7.22
CA GLY A 47 -1.43 5.63 -7.09
C GLY A 47 -2.09 5.09 -5.83
N PHE A 48 -2.71 5.93 -5.04
CA PHE A 48 -3.33 5.51 -3.80
C PHE A 48 -4.72 4.94 -3.98
N VAL A 49 -5.07 4.02 -3.09
CA VAL A 49 -6.39 3.45 -2.89
C VAL A 49 -6.79 3.76 -1.46
N HIS A 50 -8.02 4.20 -1.26
CA HIS A 50 -8.53 4.49 0.08
C HIS A 50 -8.81 3.19 0.83
N CYS A 51 -8.18 3.02 2.00
CA CYS A 51 -8.26 1.81 2.80
C CYS A 51 -8.61 2.16 4.26
N PRO A 52 -9.78 2.74 4.53
CA PRO A 52 -10.12 3.19 5.88
C PRO A 52 -10.30 2.01 6.83
N SER A 53 -10.00 2.24 8.10
CA SER A 53 -10.35 1.34 9.19
C SER A 53 -11.29 2.06 10.15
N GLU A 54 -11.82 1.34 11.13
CA GLU A 54 -12.78 1.90 12.09
C GLU A 54 -12.27 3.15 12.79
N ASN A 55 -10.96 3.18 13.12
CA ASN A 55 -10.35 4.27 13.87
C ASN A 55 -9.50 5.21 13.02
N GLU A 56 -9.31 4.87 11.74
CA GLU A 56 -8.41 5.60 10.85
C GLU A 56 -9.07 5.82 9.50
N PRO A 57 -9.83 6.92 9.35
CA PRO A 57 -10.56 7.18 8.11
C PRO A 57 -9.69 7.65 6.95
N ASP A 58 -8.44 8.05 7.22
CA ASP A 58 -7.55 8.63 6.21
C ASP A 58 -6.40 7.72 5.79
N VAL A 59 -6.52 6.42 6.03
CA VAL A 59 -5.50 5.48 5.54
C VAL A 59 -5.61 5.32 4.04
N ALA A 60 -4.52 5.53 3.34
CA ALA A 60 -4.40 5.30 1.91
C ALA A 60 -3.22 4.35 1.65
N CYS A 61 -3.37 3.47 0.68
CA CYS A 61 -2.37 2.46 0.35
C CYS A 61 -2.05 2.53 -1.13
N CYS A 62 -0.77 2.57 -1.49
CA CYS A 62 -0.39 2.47 -2.89
C CYS A 62 -0.69 1.06 -3.40
N PHE A 63 -1.37 0.97 -4.55
CA PHE A 63 -1.74 -0.34 -5.12
C PHE A 63 -0.52 -1.14 -5.56
N TYR A 64 0.57 -0.48 -5.86
CA TYR A 64 1.77 -1.11 -6.42
C TYR A 64 2.78 -1.48 -5.34
N CYS A 65 3.24 -0.51 -4.54
CA CYS A 65 4.25 -0.75 -3.51
C CYS A 65 3.66 -1.16 -2.16
N LEU A 66 2.35 -1.10 -2.03
CA LEU A 66 1.59 -1.49 -0.83
C LEU A 66 1.94 -0.65 0.41
N ARG A 67 2.54 0.52 0.22
CA ARG A 67 2.86 1.44 1.32
C ARG A 67 1.59 2.12 1.82
N GLU A 68 1.35 2.04 3.12
CA GLU A 68 0.23 2.73 3.76
C GLU A 68 0.70 4.07 4.31
N LEU A 69 -0.09 5.11 4.09
CA LEU A 69 0.11 6.43 4.67
C LEU A 69 -1.17 6.90 5.35
N GLU A 70 -1.00 7.53 6.49
CA GLU A 70 -2.09 8.08 7.31
C GLU A 70 -1.62 9.42 7.90
N GLY A 71 -2.52 10.11 8.59
CA GLY A 71 -2.21 11.42 9.16
C GLY A 71 -2.07 12.51 8.10
N TRP A 72 -2.90 12.44 7.06
CA TRP A 72 -2.87 13.42 5.98
C TRP A 72 -3.31 14.80 6.46
N GLU A 73 -2.64 15.82 5.95
CA GLU A 73 -2.99 17.22 6.20
C GLU A 73 -3.43 17.87 4.90
N PRO A 74 -4.27 18.93 4.95
CA PRO A 74 -4.82 19.55 3.74
C PRO A 74 -3.77 20.01 2.74
N GLU A 75 -2.60 20.43 3.21
CA GLU A 75 -1.52 20.93 2.35
C GLU A 75 -0.60 19.85 1.82
N ASP A 76 -0.78 18.60 2.21
CA ASP A 76 0.05 17.50 1.72
C ASP A 76 -0.19 17.23 0.24
N ASN A 77 0.90 17.11 -0.52
CA ASN A 77 0.85 16.72 -1.92
C ASN A 77 1.00 15.19 -2.01
N PRO A 78 -0.01 14.47 -2.52
CA PRO A 78 0.03 12.99 -2.53
C PRO A 78 1.22 12.41 -3.28
N TRP A 79 1.56 12.97 -4.43
CA TRP A 79 2.71 12.50 -5.22
C TRP A 79 4.01 12.68 -4.44
N SER A 80 4.21 13.86 -3.84
CA SER A 80 5.41 14.16 -3.06
C SER A 80 5.53 13.26 -1.83
N GLU A 81 4.44 13.05 -1.13
CA GLU A 81 4.42 12.18 0.05
C GLU A 81 4.73 10.73 -0.33
N HIS A 82 4.17 10.26 -1.45
CA HIS A 82 4.45 8.93 -1.97
C HIS A 82 5.94 8.79 -2.33
N ALA A 83 6.49 9.75 -3.05
CA ALA A 83 7.88 9.72 -3.48
C ALA A 83 8.87 9.76 -2.31
N LYS A 84 8.56 10.53 -1.26
CA LYS A 84 9.39 10.58 -0.04
C LYS A 84 9.44 9.23 0.67
N ARG A 85 8.31 8.55 0.75
CA ARG A 85 8.17 7.30 1.52
C ARG A 85 8.54 6.07 0.71
N SER A 86 8.37 6.12 -0.61
CA SER A 86 8.63 4.99 -1.50
C SER A 86 9.32 5.45 -2.77
N PRO A 87 10.57 5.96 -2.69
CA PRO A 87 11.25 6.52 -3.85
C PRO A 87 11.48 5.52 -4.98
N ASN A 88 11.46 4.23 -4.67
CA ASN A 88 11.68 3.17 -5.66
C ASN A 88 10.39 2.52 -6.16
N CYS A 89 9.23 3.09 -5.84
CA CYS A 89 7.96 2.54 -6.30
C CYS A 89 7.88 2.55 -7.81
N GLY A 90 7.67 1.39 -8.42
CA GLY A 90 7.61 1.25 -9.87
C GLY A 90 6.47 2.03 -10.50
N PHE A 91 5.37 2.25 -9.77
CA PHE A 91 4.29 3.09 -10.28
C PHE A 91 4.74 4.53 -10.51
N LEU A 92 5.52 5.10 -9.58
CA LEU A 92 6.04 6.47 -9.72
C LEU A 92 6.99 6.62 -10.90
N HIS A 93 7.64 5.54 -11.30
CA HIS A 93 8.61 5.53 -12.39
C HIS A 93 8.01 5.10 -13.73
N MET A 94 6.71 4.80 -13.78
CA MET A 94 6.03 4.47 -15.03
C MET A 94 6.02 5.67 -15.98
N LYS A 95 6.51 5.44 -17.20
CA LYS A 95 6.58 6.48 -18.24
C LYS A 95 5.39 6.43 -19.19
N LYS A 96 4.59 5.37 -19.11
CA LYS A 96 3.43 5.14 -19.96
C LYS A 96 2.17 5.00 -19.12
N THR A 97 1.02 5.36 -19.69
CA THR A 97 -0.26 5.04 -19.06
C THR A 97 -0.51 3.54 -19.15
N PHE A 98 -1.38 3.02 -18.31
CA PHE A 98 -1.69 1.59 -18.30
C PHE A 98 -2.13 1.08 -19.67
N ASP A 99 -2.94 1.88 -20.38
CA ASP A 99 -3.47 1.49 -21.69
C ASP A 99 -2.39 1.39 -22.76
N ASP A 100 -1.26 2.06 -22.57
CA ASP A 100 -0.14 2.07 -23.52
C ASP A 100 0.92 1.01 -23.22
N LEU A 101 0.75 0.25 -22.12
CA LEU A 101 1.68 -0.82 -21.75
C LEU A 101 1.54 -2.01 -22.68
N THR A 102 2.67 -2.60 -23.07
CA THR A 102 2.66 -3.90 -23.74
C THR A 102 2.37 -5.00 -22.73
N ALA A 103 1.97 -6.19 -23.19
CA ALA A 103 1.75 -7.34 -22.32
C ALA A 103 3.01 -7.71 -21.52
N ILE A 104 4.19 -7.59 -22.16
CA ILE A 104 5.46 -7.88 -21.50
C ILE A 104 5.75 -6.84 -20.40
N GLU A 105 5.54 -5.57 -20.68
CA GLU A 105 5.72 -4.49 -19.69
C GLU A 105 4.79 -4.68 -18.49
N TYR A 106 3.53 -5.00 -18.75
CA TYR A 106 2.57 -5.29 -17.68
C TYR A 106 3.00 -6.48 -16.84
N PHE A 107 3.43 -7.56 -17.49
CA PHE A 107 3.91 -8.77 -16.80
C PHE A 107 5.10 -8.47 -15.91
N GLN A 108 6.05 -7.66 -16.38
CA GLN A 108 7.21 -7.25 -15.59
C GLN A 108 6.81 -6.43 -14.36
N LEU A 109 5.85 -5.53 -14.52
CA LEU A 109 5.32 -4.74 -13.39
C LEU A 109 4.62 -5.63 -12.36
N GLU A 110 3.85 -6.60 -12.81
CA GLU A 110 3.17 -7.55 -11.92
C GLU A 110 4.17 -8.45 -11.19
N GLN A 111 5.25 -8.86 -11.84
CA GLN A 111 6.30 -9.63 -11.17
C GLN A 111 6.95 -8.81 -10.06
N GLU A 112 7.24 -7.54 -10.32
CA GLU A 112 7.81 -6.66 -9.29
C GLU A 112 6.84 -6.44 -8.14
N ARG A 113 5.56 -6.21 -8.44
CA ARG A 113 4.52 -6.05 -7.42
C ARG A 113 4.43 -7.29 -6.54
N LEU A 114 4.50 -8.48 -7.12
CA LEU A 114 4.51 -9.75 -6.38
C LEU A 114 5.75 -9.87 -5.50
N ARG A 115 6.92 -9.46 -5.99
CA ARG A 115 8.15 -9.47 -5.19
C ARG A 115 8.05 -8.56 -3.96
N ILE A 116 7.45 -7.39 -4.13
CA ILE A 116 7.22 -6.45 -3.02
C ILE A 116 6.32 -7.11 -1.97
N TYR A 117 5.24 -7.74 -2.41
CA TYR A 117 4.34 -8.46 -1.54
C TYR A 117 5.06 -9.56 -0.76
N ILE A 118 5.85 -10.37 -1.45
CA ILE A 118 6.60 -11.47 -0.85
C ILE A 118 7.58 -10.94 0.21
N ARG A 119 8.28 -9.84 -0.07
CA ARG A 119 9.18 -9.23 0.90
C ARG A 119 8.45 -8.77 2.15
N LYS A 120 7.31 -8.11 1.99
CA LYS A 120 6.51 -7.65 3.14
C LYS A 120 6.03 -8.81 3.98
N MET A 121 5.56 -9.87 3.34
CA MET A 121 5.14 -11.09 4.04
C MET A 121 6.31 -11.78 4.73
N GLY A 122 7.47 -11.83 4.07
CA GLY A 122 8.68 -12.40 4.64
C GLY A 122 9.11 -11.68 5.92
N HIS A 123 9.14 -10.36 5.89
CA HIS A 123 9.48 -9.57 7.07
C HIS A 123 8.51 -9.80 8.23
N ARG A 124 7.22 -9.88 7.96
CA ARG A 124 6.21 -10.12 8.99
C ARG A 124 6.33 -11.52 9.60
N LYS A 125 6.60 -12.53 8.79
CA LYS A 125 6.82 -13.90 9.26
C LYS A 125 8.08 -13.98 10.14
N ILE A 126 9.15 -13.31 9.76
CA ILE A 126 10.38 -13.27 10.54
C ILE A 126 10.13 -12.58 11.88
N ALA A 127 9.43 -11.45 11.89
CA ALA A 127 9.11 -10.73 13.12
C ALA A 127 8.27 -11.61 14.06
N TYR A 128 7.22 -12.26 13.52
CA TYR A 128 6.39 -13.16 14.28
C TYR A 128 7.22 -14.31 14.89
N PHE A 129 8.06 -14.93 14.10
CA PHE A 129 8.92 -16.02 14.55
C PHE A 129 9.88 -15.57 15.66
N ARG A 130 10.47 -14.39 15.51
CA ARG A 130 11.34 -13.81 16.56
C ARG A 130 10.59 -13.62 17.87
N ASP A 131 9.36 -13.11 17.81
CA ASP A 131 8.54 -12.91 19.00
C ASP A 131 8.21 -14.22 19.69
N GLU A 132 7.90 -15.27 18.91
CA GLU A 132 7.62 -16.60 19.43
C GLU A 132 8.85 -17.22 20.12
N VAL A 133 10.00 -17.08 19.48
CA VAL A 133 11.26 -17.59 20.07
C VAL A 133 11.58 -16.86 21.36
N GLU A 134 11.41 -15.55 21.41
CA GLU A 134 11.66 -14.74 22.60
C GLU A 134 10.72 -15.12 23.75
N ALA A 135 9.43 -15.28 23.46
CA ALA A 135 8.44 -15.70 24.45
C ALA A 135 8.76 -17.08 25.01
N THR A 136 9.16 -18.01 24.16
CA THR A 136 9.56 -19.36 24.58
C THR A 136 10.79 -19.33 25.45
N SER A 137 11.79 -18.53 25.10
CA SER A 137 13.00 -18.34 25.94
C SER A 137 12.66 -17.83 27.33
N LYS A 138 11.77 -16.85 27.41
CA LYS A 138 11.33 -16.29 28.71
C LYS A 138 10.62 -17.37 29.55
N ASN A 139 9.76 -18.16 28.94
CA ASN A 139 9.06 -19.24 29.64
C ASN A 139 10.02 -20.30 30.16
N LEU A 140 11.01 -20.67 29.36
CA LEU A 140 12.04 -21.64 29.78
C LEU A 140 12.87 -21.11 30.94
N ARG A 141 13.24 -19.84 30.92
CA ARG A 141 13.97 -19.20 32.01
C ARG A 141 13.18 -19.18 33.31
N ALA A 142 11.86 -18.99 33.20
CA ALA A 142 10.97 -18.96 34.37
C ALA A 142 10.85 -20.35 35.05
N LEU A 143 11.15 -21.43 34.32
CA LEU A 143 11.10 -22.80 34.83
C LEU A 143 12.39 -23.22 35.54
N ILE A 144 13.46 -22.48 35.39
CA ILE A 144 14.73 -22.73 36.05
C ILE A 144 14.83 -21.87 37.30
#